data_6902a3e713a18f92e0b2686dff7002ba
#
_entry.id   6902a3e713a18f92e0b2686dff7002ba
#
_cell.length_a   1.000
_cell.length_b   1.000
_cell.length_c   1.000
_cell.angle_alpha   90.00
_cell.angle_beta   90.00
_cell.angle_gamma   90.00
#
_symmetry.space_group_name_H-M   'P 1'
#
loop_
_entity.id
_entity.type
_entity.pdbx_description
1 polymer ?
#
loop_
_entity_poly.entity_id
_entity_poly.type
_entity_poly.pdbx_seq_one_letter_code
_entity_poly.pdbx_strand_id
1 'polypeptide(L)'
;METILKNLRHVPWRELQDSTGSATGIPLLLATITSGDEATAVAALVRLRQRICQYGFVVDQATAATVPFLCELAQLPQVPCRVQILQLLKNIADARQWENTAIAYPKLLNRRENYVEWEREARRAVRAHRGTIQGLLGEPDKELVQAAEELASALAD
;
A
#
# COMPACT_ATOMS: atom_id res chain seq x y z
N MET A 1 3.97 14.74 9.58
CA MET A 1 3.94 13.74 10.65
C MET A 1 2.63 13.75 11.41
N GLU A 2 2.29 14.87 12.01
CA GLU A 2 1.01 15.01 12.69
C GLU A 2 -0.19 14.77 11.78
N THR A 3 -0.10 15.17 10.52
CA THR A 3 -1.17 15.00 9.53
C THR A 3 -1.48 13.51 9.31
N ILE A 4 -0.46 12.65 9.21
CA ILE A 4 -0.64 11.21 9.02
C ILE A 4 -1.35 10.61 10.23
N LEU A 5 -0.84 10.90 11.43
CA LEU A 5 -1.42 10.38 12.66
C LEU A 5 -2.85 10.87 12.87
N LYS A 6 -3.12 12.10 12.47
CA LYS A 6 -4.44 12.71 12.58
C LYS A 6 -5.45 12.01 11.66
N ASN A 7 -5.05 11.77 10.41
CA ASN A 7 -5.92 11.16 9.41
C ASN A 7 -6.17 9.69 9.67
N LEU A 8 -5.24 9.00 10.34
CA LEU A 8 -5.42 7.60 10.70
C LEU A 8 -6.70 7.37 11.51
N ARG A 9 -7.09 8.33 12.33
CA ARG A 9 -8.30 8.23 13.16
C ARG A 9 -9.58 8.26 12.35
N HIS A 10 -9.54 8.78 11.13
CA HIS A 10 -10.73 8.93 10.29
C HIS A 10 -11.05 7.68 9.49
N VAL A 11 -10.15 6.70 9.47
CA VAL A 11 -10.38 5.44 8.76
C VAL A 11 -10.96 4.41 9.73
N PRO A 12 -12.06 3.75 9.36
CA PRO A 12 -12.69 2.75 10.24
C PRO A 12 -11.97 1.40 10.17
N TRP A 13 -10.72 1.37 10.66
CA TRP A 13 -9.86 0.19 10.59
C TRP A 13 -10.51 -1.07 11.19
N ARG A 14 -11.31 -0.89 12.26
CA ARG A 14 -11.99 -2.01 12.91
C ARG A 14 -12.94 -2.72 11.96
N GLU A 15 -13.54 -1.98 11.04
CA GLU A 15 -14.54 -2.49 10.11
C GLU A 15 -13.93 -3.02 8.81
N LEU A 16 -12.64 -2.78 8.59
CA LEU A 16 -11.93 -3.23 7.40
C LEU A 16 -11.18 -4.53 7.70
N GLN A 17 -11.00 -5.35 6.67
CA GLN A 17 -10.27 -6.62 6.78
C GLN A 17 -8.88 -6.51 6.16
N ASP A 18 -7.88 -7.05 6.87
CA ASP A 18 -6.58 -7.33 6.33
C ASP A 18 -6.36 -8.86 6.33
N SER A 19 -5.16 -9.32 5.99
CA SER A 19 -4.91 -10.78 5.90
C SER A 19 -5.02 -11.51 7.23
N THR A 20 -5.00 -10.78 8.35
CA THR A 20 -5.09 -11.37 9.70
C THR A 20 -6.48 -11.27 10.31
N GLY A 21 -7.42 -10.58 9.64
CA GLY A 21 -8.76 -10.32 10.13
C GLY A 21 -9.04 -8.84 10.17
N SER A 22 -9.44 -8.30 11.33
CA SER A 22 -9.68 -6.86 11.48
C SER A 22 -8.39 -6.05 11.34
N ALA A 23 -8.46 -4.94 10.63
CA ALA A 23 -7.29 -4.14 10.26
C ALA A 23 -6.80 -3.21 11.38
N THR A 24 -7.18 -3.46 12.63
CA THR A 24 -6.86 -2.57 13.77
C THR A 24 -5.37 -2.42 14.03
N GLY A 25 -4.53 -3.34 13.55
CA GLY A 25 -3.08 -3.26 13.74
C GLY A 25 -2.35 -2.36 12.75
N ILE A 26 -3.02 -1.93 11.67
CA ILE A 26 -2.38 -1.15 10.62
C ILE A 26 -1.92 0.24 11.10
N PRO A 27 -2.72 1.02 11.85
CA PRO A 27 -2.27 2.33 12.30
C PRO A 27 -0.97 2.32 13.08
N LEU A 28 -0.79 1.35 13.97
CA LEU A 28 0.45 1.24 14.76
C LEU A 28 1.65 0.96 13.86
N LEU A 29 1.48 0.11 12.85
CA LEU A 29 2.56 -0.18 11.89
C LEU A 29 2.95 1.06 11.11
N LEU A 30 1.97 1.84 10.64
CA LEU A 30 2.25 3.09 9.92
C LEU A 30 2.96 4.10 10.82
N ALA A 31 2.52 4.23 12.08
CA ALA A 31 3.17 5.12 13.04
C ALA A 31 4.61 4.69 13.33
N THR A 32 4.85 3.39 13.43
CA THR A 32 6.18 2.83 13.67
C THR A 32 7.14 3.12 12.52
N ILE A 33 6.64 3.07 11.29
CA ILE A 33 7.44 3.41 10.11
C ILE A 33 7.90 4.88 10.17
N THR A 34 7.05 5.78 10.66
CA THR A 34 7.39 7.20 10.73
C THR A 34 8.39 7.54 11.82
N SER A 35 8.36 6.82 12.95
CA SER A 35 9.11 7.19 14.15
C SER A 35 10.28 6.28 14.47
N GLY A 36 10.36 5.11 13.82
CA GLY A 36 11.41 4.14 14.11
C GLY A 36 12.71 4.44 13.41
N ASP A 37 13.79 3.80 13.90
CA ASP A 37 15.05 3.76 13.17
C ASP A 37 14.87 2.88 11.92
N GLU A 38 15.92 2.76 11.11
CA GLU A 38 15.82 2.01 9.85
C GLU A 38 15.37 0.56 10.07
N ALA A 39 16.00 -0.14 11.03
CA ALA A 39 15.66 -1.54 11.28
C ALA A 39 14.20 -1.70 11.74
N THR A 40 13.76 -0.82 12.63
CA THR A 40 12.39 -0.85 13.15
C THR A 40 11.37 -0.51 12.07
N ALA A 41 11.67 0.50 11.27
CA ALA A 41 10.78 0.92 10.18
C ALA A 41 10.64 -0.17 9.12
N VAL A 42 11.76 -0.79 8.72
CA VAL A 42 11.75 -1.87 7.74
C VAL A 42 10.96 -3.08 8.27
N ALA A 43 11.16 -3.44 9.54
CA ALA A 43 10.41 -4.54 10.15
C ALA A 43 8.91 -4.26 10.17
N ALA A 44 8.51 -3.03 10.50
CA ALA A 44 7.11 -2.63 10.49
C ALA A 44 6.53 -2.68 9.08
N LEU A 45 7.29 -2.26 8.09
CA LEU A 45 6.85 -2.30 6.69
C LEU A 45 6.66 -3.73 6.20
N VAL A 46 7.56 -4.65 6.58
CA VAL A 46 7.42 -6.07 6.24
C VAL A 46 6.11 -6.62 6.81
N ARG A 47 5.80 -6.30 8.07
CA ARG A 47 4.55 -6.73 8.71
C ARG A 47 3.34 -6.12 8.03
N LEU A 48 3.43 -4.85 7.65
CA LEU A 48 2.35 -4.17 6.95
C LEU A 48 2.09 -4.85 5.60
N ARG A 49 3.15 -5.14 4.86
CA ARG A 49 3.04 -5.85 3.58
C ARG A 49 2.28 -7.17 3.74
N GLN A 50 2.58 -7.93 4.78
CA GLN A 50 1.91 -9.20 5.04
C GLN A 50 0.41 -9.02 5.28
N ARG A 51 0.00 -7.87 5.79
CA ARG A 51 -1.41 -7.60 6.07
C ARG A 51 -2.20 -7.11 4.86
N ILE A 52 -1.55 -6.40 3.93
CA ILE A 52 -2.26 -5.72 2.84
C ILE A 52 -1.85 -6.16 1.44
N CYS A 53 -0.74 -6.86 1.30
CA CYS A 53 -0.27 -7.35 -0.01
C CYS A 53 0.54 -8.63 0.20
N GLN A 54 -0.13 -9.65 0.70
CA GLN A 54 0.49 -10.92 1.07
C GLN A 54 1.11 -11.56 -0.16
N TYR A 55 2.30 -12.11 0.02
CA TYR A 55 3.10 -12.74 -1.06
C TYR A 55 3.47 -11.76 -2.18
N GLY A 56 3.21 -10.46 -2.02
CA GLY A 56 3.49 -9.45 -3.03
C GLY A 56 2.39 -9.28 -4.08
N PHE A 57 1.27 -10.00 -3.96
CA PHE A 57 0.20 -9.92 -4.97
C PHE A 57 -1.22 -10.16 -4.45
N VAL A 58 -1.40 -10.51 -3.18
CA VAL A 58 -2.74 -10.74 -2.62
C VAL A 58 -3.15 -9.57 -1.75
N VAL A 59 -4.07 -8.75 -2.25
CA VAL A 59 -4.56 -7.58 -1.53
C VAL A 59 -5.85 -7.88 -0.79
N ASP A 60 -6.17 -7.04 0.20
CA ASP A 60 -7.33 -7.18 1.06
C ASP A 60 -8.16 -5.90 1.06
N GLN A 61 -9.25 -5.88 1.81
CA GLN A 61 -10.13 -4.72 1.89
C GLN A 61 -9.40 -3.48 2.38
N ALA A 62 -8.56 -3.62 3.41
CA ALA A 62 -7.85 -2.49 4.02
C ALA A 62 -6.73 -1.91 3.15
N THR A 63 -6.35 -2.60 2.07
CA THR A 63 -5.24 -2.17 1.22
C THR A 63 -5.49 -0.78 0.63
N ALA A 64 -6.66 -0.54 0.05
CA ALA A 64 -6.99 0.75 -0.54
C ALA A 64 -6.91 1.89 0.48
N ALA A 65 -7.40 1.66 1.70
CA ALA A 65 -7.38 2.66 2.77
C ALA A 65 -5.95 2.97 3.26
N THR A 66 -5.04 2.01 3.10
CA THR A 66 -3.64 2.16 3.53
C THR A 66 -2.80 2.95 2.51
N VAL A 67 -3.16 2.87 1.22
CA VAL A 67 -2.38 3.49 0.14
C VAL A 67 -2.09 4.98 0.35
N PRO A 68 -3.06 5.84 0.71
CA PRO A 68 -2.75 7.27 0.91
C PRO A 68 -1.66 7.51 1.94
N PHE A 69 -1.64 6.72 3.01
CA PHE A 69 -0.62 6.85 4.06
C PHE A 69 0.75 6.41 3.55
N LEU A 70 0.80 5.35 2.76
CA LEU A 70 2.05 4.92 2.14
C LEU A 70 2.60 6.00 1.21
N CYS A 71 1.75 6.64 0.44
CA CYS A 71 2.16 7.72 -0.45
C CYS A 71 2.70 8.92 0.33
N GLU A 72 2.07 9.27 1.46
CA GLU A 72 2.58 10.33 2.32
C GLU A 72 3.95 9.98 2.90
N LEU A 73 4.10 8.73 3.39
CA LEU A 73 5.37 8.27 3.94
C LEU A 73 6.50 8.31 2.91
N ALA A 74 6.19 7.98 1.65
CA ALA A 74 7.18 7.98 0.59
C ALA A 74 7.71 9.39 0.28
N GLN A 75 6.97 10.43 0.65
CA GLN A 75 7.37 11.82 0.44
C GLN A 75 8.23 12.39 1.57
N LEU A 76 8.31 11.71 2.71
CA LEU A 76 9.00 12.23 3.89
C LEU A 76 10.47 11.83 3.88
N PRO A 77 11.40 12.81 3.79
CA PRO A 77 12.84 12.50 3.71
C PRO A 77 13.38 11.71 4.91
N GLN A 78 12.76 11.85 6.07
CA GLN A 78 13.21 11.16 7.28
C GLN A 78 12.80 9.69 7.34
N VAL A 79 11.89 9.24 6.48
CA VAL A 79 11.49 7.83 6.44
C VAL A 79 12.56 7.01 5.74
N PRO A 80 13.15 6.00 6.42
CA PRO A 80 14.32 5.31 5.87
C PRO A 80 14.00 4.27 4.80
N CYS A 81 12.76 3.81 4.69
CA CYS A 81 12.38 2.73 3.78
C CYS A 81 11.52 3.20 2.61
N ARG A 82 11.78 4.42 2.11
CA ARG A 82 10.98 5.02 1.03
C ARG A 82 10.99 4.18 -0.24
N VAL A 83 12.13 3.61 -0.62
CA VAL A 83 12.26 2.75 -1.79
C VAL A 83 11.36 1.53 -1.65
N GLN A 84 11.41 0.87 -0.51
CA GLN A 84 10.60 -0.31 -0.24
C GLN A 84 9.11 0.02 -0.24
N ILE A 85 8.75 1.21 0.24
CA ILE A 85 7.35 1.67 0.18
C ILE A 85 6.88 1.80 -1.28
N LEU A 86 7.71 2.37 -2.15
CA LEU A 86 7.37 2.50 -3.56
C LEU A 86 7.26 1.13 -4.24
N GLN A 87 8.10 0.19 -3.85
CA GLN A 87 8.03 -1.19 -4.35
C GLN A 87 6.72 -1.85 -3.93
N LEU A 88 6.29 -1.63 -2.68
CA LEU A 88 5.00 -2.15 -2.20
C LEU A 88 3.84 -1.53 -3.00
N LEU A 89 3.88 -0.23 -3.22
CA LEU A 89 2.86 0.45 -4.02
C LEU A 89 2.78 -0.10 -5.44
N LYS A 90 3.93 -0.44 -6.03
CA LYS A 90 3.97 -1.06 -7.36
C LYS A 90 3.33 -2.44 -7.34
N ASN A 91 3.62 -3.24 -6.32
CA ASN A 91 3.00 -4.56 -6.16
C ASN A 91 1.48 -4.43 -6.06
N ILE A 92 0.99 -3.44 -5.32
CA ILE A 92 -0.44 -3.18 -5.20
C ILE A 92 -1.02 -2.77 -6.56
N ALA A 93 -0.34 -1.88 -7.28
CA ALA A 93 -0.78 -1.40 -8.58
C ALA A 93 -0.86 -2.51 -9.63
N ASP A 94 -0.01 -3.52 -9.50
CA ASP A 94 0.05 -4.65 -10.43
C ASP A 94 -0.81 -5.84 -9.98
N ALA A 95 -1.42 -5.78 -8.80
CA ALA A 95 -2.16 -6.91 -8.23
C ALA A 95 -3.41 -7.23 -9.04
N ARG A 96 -3.50 -8.47 -9.52
CA ARG A 96 -4.64 -8.96 -10.29
C ARG A 96 -5.00 -10.40 -9.93
N GLN A 97 -4.55 -10.87 -8.75
CA GLN A 97 -4.76 -12.25 -8.33
C GLN A 97 -6.24 -12.59 -8.23
N TRP A 98 -7.03 -11.74 -7.59
CA TRP A 98 -8.46 -11.99 -7.42
C TRP A 98 -9.20 -11.89 -8.75
N GLU A 99 -8.84 -10.93 -9.58
CA GLU A 99 -9.44 -10.77 -10.90
C GLU A 99 -9.15 -11.99 -11.77
N ASN A 100 -7.91 -12.47 -11.79
CA ASN A 100 -7.52 -13.64 -12.55
C ASN A 100 -8.19 -14.91 -12.01
N THR A 101 -8.30 -15.04 -10.69
CA THR A 101 -8.97 -16.17 -10.06
C THR A 101 -10.47 -16.18 -10.42
N ALA A 102 -11.10 -15.00 -10.41
CA ALA A 102 -12.51 -14.89 -10.75
C ALA A 102 -12.79 -15.28 -12.21
N ILE A 103 -11.88 -14.96 -13.12
CA ILE A 103 -11.99 -15.31 -14.53
C ILE A 103 -11.82 -16.83 -14.72
N ALA A 104 -10.78 -17.41 -14.10
CA ALA A 104 -10.44 -18.81 -14.25
C ALA A 104 -11.38 -19.74 -13.48
N TYR A 105 -11.81 -19.33 -12.29
CA TYR A 105 -12.62 -20.15 -11.38
C TYR A 105 -13.75 -19.33 -10.76
N PRO A 106 -14.78 -18.96 -11.54
CA PRO A 106 -15.81 -18.04 -11.04
C PRO A 106 -16.58 -18.53 -9.82
N LYS A 107 -16.65 -19.85 -9.61
CA LYS A 107 -17.39 -20.44 -8.49
C LYS A 107 -16.57 -20.55 -7.21
N LEU A 108 -15.27 -20.30 -7.29
CA LEU A 108 -14.38 -20.49 -6.16
C LEU A 108 -14.43 -19.35 -5.15
N LEU A 109 -14.71 -18.13 -5.61
CA LEU A 109 -14.71 -16.95 -4.75
C LEU A 109 -16.02 -16.83 -3.99
N ASN A 110 -15.90 -16.53 -2.70
CA ASN A 110 -17.05 -16.26 -1.84
C ASN A 110 -17.69 -14.93 -2.24
N ARG A 111 -18.97 -14.97 -2.59
CA ARG A 111 -19.71 -13.78 -3.02
C ARG A 111 -19.93 -12.75 -1.91
N ARG A 112 -19.79 -13.15 -0.65
CA ARG A 112 -19.96 -12.25 0.49
C ARG A 112 -18.79 -11.28 0.64
N GLU A 113 -17.61 -11.69 0.17
CA GLU A 113 -16.40 -10.88 0.22
C GLU A 113 -16.04 -10.50 -1.20
N ASN A 114 -16.01 -9.20 -1.47
CA ASN A 114 -15.81 -8.72 -2.83
C ASN A 114 -14.33 -8.51 -3.15
N TYR A 115 -13.58 -9.60 -3.17
CA TYR A 115 -12.13 -9.58 -3.39
C TYR A 115 -11.73 -8.84 -4.67
N VAL A 116 -12.47 -9.03 -5.74
CA VAL A 116 -12.16 -8.39 -7.02
C VAL A 116 -12.32 -6.88 -6.91
N GLU A 117 -13.38 -6.42 -6.25
CA GLU A 117 -13.60 -4.99 -6.06
C GLU A 117 -12.56 -4.38 -5.12
N TRP A 118 -12.19 -5.09 -4.06
CA TRP A 118 -11.12 -4.65 -3.16
C TRP A 118 -9.80 -4.44 -3.92
N GLU A 119 -9.50 -5.35 -4.83
CA GLU A 119 -8.30 -5.28 -5.66
C GLU A 119 -8.35 -4.09 -6.61
N ARG A 120 -9.51 -3.86 -7.24
CA ARG A 120 -9.72 -2.69 -8.10
C ARG A 120 -9.58 -1.37 -7.33
N GLU A 121 -10.16 -1.31 -6.14
CA GLU A 121 -10.07 -0.13 -5.29
C GLU A 121 -8.63 0.14 -4.89
N ALA A 122 -7.88 -0.91 -4.58
CA ALA A 122 -6.47 -0.78 -4.22
C ALA A 122 -5.66 -0.22 -5.39
N ARG A 123 -5.87 -0.74 -6.61
CA ARG A 123 -5.20 -0.23 -7.81
C ARG A 123 -5.57 1.23 -8.09
N ARG A 124 -6.85 1.56 -7.96
CA ARG A 124 -7.33 2.95 -8.15
C ARG A 124 -6.70 3.90 -7.14
N ALA A 125 -6.55 3.44 -5.89
CA ALA A 125 -5.95 4.26 -4.85
C ALA A 125 -4.51 4.64 -5.19
N VAL A 126 -3.71 3.71 -5.70
CA VAL A 126 -2.34 4.01 -6.14
C VAL A 126 -2.37 4.98 -7.32
N ARG A 127 -3.24 4.71 -8.30
CA ARG A 127 -3.36 5.55 -9.49
C ARG A 127 -3.80 6.98 -9.16
N ALA A 128 -4.62 7.14 -8.15
CA ALA A 128 -5.07 8.46 -7.69
C ALA A 128 -3.91 9.32 -7.17
N HIS A 129 -2.80 8.71 -6.79
CA HIS A 129 -1.61 9.39 -6.28
C HIS A 129 -0.50 9.52 -7.33
N ARG A 130 -0.84 9.34 -8.61
CA ARG A 130 0.12 9.44 -9.72
C ARG A 130 0.93 10.74 -9.67
N GLY A 131 0.27 11.87 -9.43
CA GLY A 131 0.95 13.17 -9.35
C GLY A 131 1.99 13.23 -8.25
N THR A 132 1.67 12.68 -7.08
CA THR A 132 2.60 12.59 -5.96
C THR A 132 3.83 11.77 -6.33
N ILE A 133 3.61 10.63 -6.99
CA ILE A 133 4.68 9.73 -7.40
C ILE A 133 5.58 10.41 -8.43
N GLN A 134 4.99 11.11 -9.39
CA GLN A 134 5.75 11.87 -10.39
C GLN A 134 6.61 12.96 -9.74
N GLY A 135 6.11 13.56 -8.65
CA GLY A 135 6.87 14.55 -7.89
C GLY A 135 8.16 14.00 -7.29
N LEU A 136 8.20 12.69 -7.03
CA LEU A 136 9.40 12.05 -6.49
C LEU A 136 10.52 11.91 -7.51
N LEU A 137 10.24 12.07 -8.80
CA LEU A 137 11.25 11.99 -9.86
C LEU A 137 12.26 13.13 -9.77
N GLY A 138 11.94 14.21 -9.06
CA GLY A 138 12.84 15.32 -8.84
C GLY A 138 13.74 15.16 -7.62
N GLU A 139 13.66 14.06 -6.89
CA GLU A 139 14.47 13.81 -5.70
C GLU A 139 15.94 13.55 -6.05
N PRO A 140 16.88 13.90 -5.15
CA PRO A 140 18.31 13.66 -5.42
C PRO A 140 18.75 12.22 -5.27
N ASP A 141 18.00 11.39 -4.54
CA ASP A 141 18.34 9.99 -4.31
C ASP A 141 18.01 9.17 -5.56
N LYS A 142 19.03 8.62 -6.20
CA LYS A 142 18.88 7.87 -7.46
C LYS A 142 18.07 6.59 -7.30
N GLU A 143 18.22 5.89 -6.18
CA GLU A 143 17.46 4.66 -5.94
C GLU A 143 15.98 4.97 -5.77
N LEU A 144 15.67 6.06 -5.09
CA LEU A 144 14.29 6.51 -4.90
C LEU A 144 13.68 6.91 -6.24
N VAL A 145 14.41 7.66 -7.05
CA VAL A 145 13.96 8.08 -8.38
C VAL A 145 13.68 6.86 -9.26
N GLN A 146 14.58 5.87 -9.24
CA GLN A 146 14.38 4.66 -10.03
C GLN A 146 13.12 3.92 -9.61
N ALA A 147 12.90 3.77 -8.31
CA ALA A 147 11.69 3.12 -7.80
C ALA A 147 10.44 3.90 -8.20
N ALA A 148 10.50 5.23 -8.15
CA ALA A 148 9.41 6.09 -8.57
C ALA A 148 9.13 5.99 -10.07
N GLU A 149 10.18 5.88 -10.89
CA GLU A 149 10.05 5.68 -12.33
C GLU A 149 9.35 4.36 -12.65
N GLU A 150 9.74 3.30 -11.98
CA GLU A 150 9.14 1.98 -12.16
C GLU A 150 7.67 1.99 -11.79
N LEU A 151 7.34 2.65 -10.68
CA LEU A 151 5.95 2.77 -10.24
C LEU A 151 5.15 3.64 -11.22
N ALA A 152 5.68 4.78 -11.62
CA ALA A 152 5.01 5.67 -12.56
C ALA A 152 4.74 4.96 -13.89
N SER A 153 5.69 4.15 -14.35
CA SER A 153 5.53 3.34 -15.56
C SER A 153 4.39 2.34 -15.43
N ALA A 154 4.25 1.73 -14.26
CA ALA A 154 3.15 0.79 -13.98
C ALA A 154 1.79 1.48 -13.99
N LEU A 155 1.75 2.78 -13.76
CA LEU A 155 0.53 3.57 -13.72
C LEU A 155 0.21 4.29 -15.04
N ALA A 156 1.05 4.11 -16.06
CA ALA A 156 0.97 4.89 -17.30
C ALA A 156 -0.24 4.55 -18.19
N ASP A 157 -0.95 3.48 -17.92
CA ASP A 157 -2.13 3.09 -18.71
C ASP A 157 -3.39 3.85 -18.30
#